data_d5931dd49a245ceafa43bb00ee8b71c5
#
_entry.id   d5931dd49a245ceafa43bb00ee8b71c5
#
_cell.length_a   1.000
_cell.length_b   1.000
_cell.length_c   1.000
_cell.angle_alpha   90.00
_cell.angle_beta   90.00
_cell.angle_gamma   90.00
#
_symmetry.space_group_name_H-M   'P 1'
#
loop_
_entity.id
_entity.type
_entity.pdbx_description
1 polymer ?
#
loop_
_entity_poly.entity_id
_entity_poly.type
_entity_poly.pdbx_seq_one_letter_code
_entity_poly.pdbx_strand_id
1 'polypeptide(L)'
;MNKPIEVSASILCADFSKLASEIKRSEDAGVDRFHIDVMDGHFVPNITIGPVIVGAIRPHTKLPLETHLMVEHPWDYIDAFAAAGADIIQIQAEGYGERREACRAYGQYPKEVDSIDEARLRKDLLRIRQHGKKANVV
;
A
#
# COMPACT_ATOMS: atom_id res chain seq x y z
N MET A 1 -13.28 -23.44 -12.72
CA MET A 1 -12.00 -23.03 -13.35
C MET A 1 -11.11 -22.51 -12.22
N ASN A 2 -9.99 -23.16 -11.97
CA ASN A 2 -9.02 -22.65 -11.00
C ASN A 2 -8.44 -21.34 -11.54
N LYS A 3 -8.53 -20.25 -10.77
CA LYS A 3 -7.80 -19.03 -11.10
C LYS A 3 -6.29 -19.33 -11.02
N PRO A 4 -5.47 -18.81 -11.95
CA PRO A 4 -4.03 -18.96 -11.84
C PRO A 4 -3.55 -18.30 -10.53
N ILE A 5 -2.52 -18.87 -9.91
CA ILE A 5 -1.85 -18.26 -8.76
C ILE A 5 -1.07 -17.07 -9.28
N GLU A 6 -1.23 -15.90 -8.66
CA GLU A 6 -0.48 -14.70 -8.96
C GLU A 6 0.51 -14.43 -7.81
N VAL A 7 1.74 -14.06 -8.17
CA VAL A 7 2.82 -13.74 -7.23
C VAL A 7 2.95 -12.22 -7.13
N SER A 8 2.75 -11.69 -5.92
CA SER A 8 2.98 -10.28 -5.60
C SER A 8 4.28 -10.15 -4.79
N ALA A 9 5.31 -9.56 -5.39
CA ALA A 9 6.60 -9.42 -4.74
C ALA A 9 6.66 -8.12 -3.94
N SER A 10 6.88 -8.21 -2.61
CA SER A 10 7.13 -7.03 -1.79
C SER A 10 8.52 -6.48 -2.05
N ILE A 11 8.61 -5.17 -2.27
CA ILE A 11 9.89 -4.47 -2.43
C ILE A 11 10.51 -4.06 -1.10
N LEU A 12 9.85 -4.34 0.02
CA LEU A 12 10.30 -3.91 1.36
C LEU A 12 11.71 -4.45 1.72
N CYS A 13 12.04 -5.65 1.24
CA CYS A 13 13.34 -6.29 1.47
C CYS A 13 14.32 -6.12 0.30
N ALA A 14 14.01 -5.29 -0.69
CA ALA A 14 14.90 -5.03 -1.81
C ALA A 14 16.08 -4.13 -1.39
N ASP A 15 17.16 -4.16 -2.14
CA ASP A 15 18.24 -3.19 -2.02
C ASP A 15 17.78 -1.84 -2.59
N PHE A 16 17.39 -0.92 -1.73
CA PHE A 16 16.88 0.40 -2.13
C PHE A 16 17.92 1.25 -2.87
N SER A 17 19.23 0.95 -2.72
CA SER A 17 20.28 1.62 -3.50
C SER A 17 20.31 1.20 -4.97
N LYS A 18 19.63 0.09 -5.32
CA LYS A 18 19.58 -0.53 -6.64
C LYS A 18 18.17 -0.91 -7.06
N LEU A 19 17.18 -0.17 -6.59
CA LEU A 19 15.78 -0.57 -6.67
C LEU A 19 15.31 -0.88 -8.11
N ALA A 20 15.77 -0.12 -9.12
CA ALA A 20 15.45 -0.40 -10.52
C ALA A 20 15.95 -1.78 -10.98
N SER A 21 17.15 -2.20 -10.55
CA SER A 21 17.68 -3.53 -10.88
C SER A 21 17.00 -4.66 -10.11
N GLU A 22 16.56 -4.39 -8.87
CA GLU A 22 15.77 -5.34 -8.07
C GLU A 22 14.40 -5.58 -8.71
N ILE A 23 13.71 -4.53 -9.16
CA ILE A 23 12.48 -4.60 -9.93
C ILE A 23 12.67 -5.47 -11.17
N LYS A 24 13.68 -5.16 -11.99
CA LYS A 24 13.97 -5.92 -13.21
C LYS A 24 14.25 -7.39 -12.93
N ARG A 25 15.05 -7.69 -11.90
CA ARG A 25 15.37 -9.07 -11.50
C ARG A 25 14.13 -9.84 -11.09
N SER A 26 13.21 -9.19 -10.37
CA SER A 26 11.95 -9.81 -9.93
C SER A 26 11.01 -10.06 -11.12
N GLU A 27 10.91 -9.13 -12.07
CA GLU A 27 10.15 -9.34 -13.32
C GLU A 27 10.71 -10.53 -14.11
N ASP A 28 12.04 -10.61 -14.26
CA ASP A 28 12.70 -11.71 -14.98
C ASP A 28 12.47 -13.07 -14.28
N ALA A 29 12.22 -13.06 -12.97
CA ALA A 29 11.85 -14.24 -12.19
C ALA A 29 10.37 -14.62 -12.33
N GLY A 30 9.53 -13.79 -12.98
CA GLY A 30 8.16 -14.10 -13.32
C GLY A 30 7.13 -13.70 -12.26
N VAL A 31 7.37 -12.61 -11.50
CA VAL A 31 6.34 -12.05 -10.63
C VAL A 31 5.23 -11.38 -11.45
N ASP A 32 4.01 -11.35 -10.92
CA ASP A 32 2.84 -10.79 -11.60
C ASP A 32 2.58 -9.33 -11.22
N ARG A 33 3.04 -8.90 -10.04
CA ARG A 33 2.90 -7.53 -9.52
C ARG A 33 3.93 -7.23 -8.45
N PHE A 34 4.06 -5.95 -8.09
CA PHE A 34 4.87 -5.49 -6.96
C PHE A 34 3.98 -5.01 -5.82
N HIS A 35 4.31 -5.44 -4.61
CA HIS A 35 3.68 -4.99 -3.38
C HIS A 35 4.55 -3.94 -2.68
N ILE A 36 3.93 -2.81 -2.31
CA ILE A 36 4.60 -1.65 -1.76
C ILE A 36 3.99 -1.35 -0.39
N ASP A 37 4.71 -1.73 0.65
CA ASP A 37 4.31 -1.59 2.05
C ASP A 37 4.60 -0.15 2.53
N VAL A 38 3.56 0.65 2.67
CA VAL A 38 3.65 2.06 3.08
C VAL A 38 3.32 2.18 4.56
N MET A 39 4.30 2.62 5.35
CA MET A 39 4.21 2.75 6.80
C MET A 39 4.64 4.14 7.23
N ASP A 40 3.92 4.73 8.19
CA ASP A 40 4.10 6.12 8.62
C ASP A 40 4.69 6.29 10.03
N GLY A 41 5.00 5.20 10.73
CA GLY A 41 5.49 5.23 12.11
C GLY A 41 4.41 5.53 13.17
N HIS A 42 3.14 5.66 12.76
CA HIS A 42 1.99 5.91 13.62
C HIS A 42 1.01 4.75 13.58
N PHE A 43 0.57 4.35 12.39
CA PHE A 43 -0.29 3.18 12.23
C PHE A 43 0.43 1.90 12.63
N VAL A 44 1.67 1.76 12.15
CA VAL A 44 2.63 0.71 12.53
C VAL A 44 3.96 1.35 12.91
N PRO A 45 4.79 0.71 13.76
CA PRO A 45 5.99 1.33 14.34
C PRO A 45 7.20 1.34 13.39
N ASN A 46 6.99 1.56 12.11
CA ASN A 46 8.05 1.66 11.10
C ASN A 46 7.71 2.77 10.10
N ILE A 47 8.72 3.35 9.47
CA ILE A 47 8.59 4.31 8.36
C ILE A 47 9.24 3.66 7.14
N THR A 48 8.55 3.61 6.02
CA THR A 48 9.07 2.90 4.85
C THR A 48 9.05 3.76 3.58
N ILE A 49 8.01 3.67 2.79
CA ILE A 49 7.95 4.11 1.40
C ILE A 49 6.86 5.16 1.25
N GLY A 50 7.16 6.21 0.48
CA GLY A 50 6.18 7.22 0.11
C GLY A 50 5.92 7.28 -1.40
N PRO A 51 5.02 8.18 -1.86
CA PRO A 51 4.70 8.35 -3.28
C PRO A 51 5.91 8.63 -4.17
N VAL A 52 6.96 9.27 -3.63
CA VAL A 52 8.22 9.55 -4.33
C VAL A 52 8.89 8.26 -4.84
N ILE A 53 8.90 7.20 -4.02
CA ILE A 53 9.50 5.92 -4.41
C ILE A 53 8.63 5.23 -5.47
N VAL A 54 7.29 5.28 -5.32
CA VAL A 54 6.37 4.74 -6.34
C VAL A 54 6.60 5.42 -7.68
N GLY A 55 6.70 6.75 -7.70
CA GLY A 55 7.02 7.51 -8.91
C GLY A 55 8.39 7.16 -9.50
N ALA A 56 9.39 6.91 -8.65
CA ALA A 56 10.73 6.53 -9.09
C ALA A 56 10.78 5.13 -9.73
N ILE A 57 10.03 4.16 -9.22
CA ILE A 57 10.01 2.80 -9.77
C ILE A 57 9.07 2.64 -10.97
N ARG A 58 8.04 3.49 -11.10
CA ARG A 58 7.03 3.39 -12.17
C ARG A 58 7.63 3.29 -13.59
N PRO A 59 8.66 4.08 -13.97
CA PRO A 59 9.28 3.97 -15.30
C PRO A 59 10.00 2.63 -15.55
N HIS A 60 10.34 1.88 -14.51
CA HIS A 60 11.17 0.66 -14.60
C HIS A 60 10.33 -0.62 -14.71
N THR A 61 9.01 -0.56 -14.62
CA THR A 61 8.13 -1.72 -14.76
C THR A 61 6.83 -1.38 -15.46
N LYS A 62 6.20 -2.37 -16.09
CA LYS A 62 4.82 -2.30 -16.58
C LYS A 62 3.86 -3.15 -15.74
N LEU A 63 4.40 -3.93 -14.82
CA LEU A 63 3.59 -4.71 -13.90
C LEU A 63 2.81 -3.82 -12.94
N PRO A 64 1.67 -4.27 -12.44
CA PRO A 64 0.89 -3.52 -11.47
C PRO A 64 1.69 -3.19 -10.21
N LEU A 65 1.62 -1.93 -9.76
CA LEU A 65 2.12 -1.47 -8.48
C LEU A 65 0.97 -1.43 -7.49
N GLU A 66 1.01 -2.30 -6.50
CA GLU A 66 0.01 -2.44 -5.44
C GLU A 66 0.55 -1.76 -4.17
N THR A 67 -0.01 -0.60 -3.82
CA THR A 67 0.37 0.14 -2.62
C THR A 67 -0.54 -0.22 -1.47
N HIS A 68 0.05 -0.67 -0.37
CA HIS A 68 -0.65 -1.03 0.86
C HIS A 68 -0.43 0.06 1.91
N LEU A 69 -1.46 0.85 2.18
CA LEU A 69 -1.38 2.00 3.07
C LEU A 69 -1.63 1.60 4.52
N MET A 70 -0.57 1.27 5.23
CA MET A 70 -0.54 1.09 6.68
C MET A 70 -0.20 2.42 7.34
N VAL A 71 -1.10 3.39 7.19
CA VAL A 71 -0.93 4.77 7.66
C VAL A 71 -2.17 5.21 8.43
N GLU A 72 -1.98 6.13 9.38
CA GLU A 72 -3.05 6.54 10.29
C GLU A 72 -4.19 7.29 9.57
N HIS A 73 -3.85 8.07 8.52
CA HIS A 73 -4.80 8.86 7.74
C HIS A 73 -4.68 8.53 6.25
N PRO A 74 -5.14 7.34 5.77
CA PRO A 74 -4.94 6.92 4.39
C PRO A 74 -5.55 7.87 3.36
N TRP A 75 -6.64 8.55 3.70
CA TRP A 75 -7.32 9.52 2.83
C TRP A 75 -6.46 10.71 2.41
N ASP A 76 -5.43 11.06 3.17
CA ASP A 76 -4.54 12.17 2.86
C ASP A 76 -3.55 11.82 1.75
N TYR A 77 -3.37 10.51 1.46
CA TYR A 77 -2.35 10.02 0.54
C TYR A 77 -2.89 9.39 -0.75
N ILE A 78 -4.20 9.10 -0.84
CA ILE A 78 -4.81 8.43 -2.00
C ILE A 78 -4.43 9.12 -3.32
N ASP A 79 -4.63 10.42 -3.42
CA ASP A 79 -4.36 11.17 -4.65
C ASP A 79 -2.88 11.16 -5.02
N ALA A 80 -2.01 11.30 -4.02
CA ALA A 80 -0.57 11.31 -4.23
C ALA A 80 -0.06 9.96 -4.75
N PHE A 81 -0.54 8.84 -4.19
CA PHE A 81 -0.18 7.50 -4.69
C PHE A 81 -0.78 7.21 -6.07
N ALA A 82 -2.02 7.63 -6.31
CA ALA A 82 -2.64 7.50 -7.63
C ALA A 82 -1.85 8.26 -8.70
N ALA A 83 -1.45 9.50 -8.41
CA ALA A 83 -0.63 10.34 -9.29
C ALA A 83 0.79 9.80 -9.50
N ALA A 84 1.38 9.18 -8.46
CA ALA A 84 2.70 8.55 -8.53
C ALA A 84 2.74 7.30 -9.42
N GLY A 85 1.58 6.75 -9.79
CA GLY A 85 1.48 5.60 -10.70
C GLY A 85 1.15 4.27 -10.03
N ALA A 86 0.61 4.28 -8.80
CA ALA A 86 0.00 3.09 -8.22
C ALA A 86 -1.16 2.61 -9.10
N ASP A 87 -1.29 1.30 -9.30
CA ASP A 87 -2.38 0.67 -10.04
C ASP A 87 -3.46 0.14 -9.11
N ILE A 88 -3.04 -0.29 -7.93
CA ILE A 88 -3.90 -0.83 -6.88
C ILE A 88 -3.56 -0.08 -5.59
N ILE A 89 -4.58 0.45 -4.91
CA ILE A 89 -4.42 1.08 -3.60
C ILE A 89 -5.22 0.27 -2.59
N GLN A 90 -4.51 -0.30 -1.62
CA GLN A 90 -5.08 -1.05 -0.51
C GLN A 90 -5.07 -0.16 0.72
N ILE A 91 -6.19 -0.11 1.41
CA ILE A 91 -6.35 0.63 2.66
C ILE A 91 -6.72 -0.33 3.79
N GLN A 92 -6.15 -0.09 4.96
CA GLN A 92 -6.47 -0.83 6.17
C GLN A 92 -7.80 -0.34 6.72
N ALA A 93 -8.73 -1.27 6.95
CA ALA A 93 -10.03 -0.95 7.52
C ALA A 93 -9.90 -0.29 8.90
N GLU A 94 -8.92 -0.72 9.69
CA GLU A 94 -8.62 -0.18 11.02
C GLU A 94 -8.19 1.29 11.00
N GLY A 95 -7.72 1.80 9.87
CA GLY A 95 -7.44 3.24 9.69
C GLY A 95 -8.68 4.11 9.78
N TYR A 96 -9.87 3.53 9.63
CA TYR A 96 -11.17 4.22 9.72
C TYR A 96 -11.89 4.00 11.04
N GLY A 97 -11.23 3.41 12.01
CA GLY A 97 -11.81 3.11 13.30
C GLY A 97 -11.30 4.00 14.42
N GLU A 98 -12.07 4.06 15.52
CA GLU A 98 -11.59 4.64 16.76
C GLU A 98 -10.59 3.69 17.43
N ARG A 99 -9.37 4.15 17.61
CA ARG A 99 -8.31 3.39 18.26
C ARG A 99 -8.25 3.73 19.73
N ARG A 100 -8.29 2.72 20.58
CA ARG A 100 -8.15 2.88 22.03
C ARG A 100 -6.74 3.26 22.46
N GLU A 101 -5.72 2.82 21.71
CA GLU A 101 -4.32 3.15 21.99
C GLU A 101 -3.54 3.31 20.68
N ALA A 102 -2.79 4.41 20.58
CA ALA A 102 -1.82 4.58 19.51
C ALA A 102 -0.69 3.54 19.68
N CYS A 103 -0.29 2.90 18.59
CA CYS A 103 0.87 2.04 18.58
C CYS A 103 2.14 2.89 18.85
N ARG A 104 2.60 2.89 20.10
CA ARG A 104 3.75 3.73 20.53
C ARG A 104 5.04 2.94 20.70
N ALA A 105 5.00 1.61 20.56
CA ALA A 105 6.16 0.76 20.76
C ALA A 105 6.28 -0.26 19.63
N TYR A 106 7.51 -0.52 19.22
CA TYR A 106 7.83 -1.53 18.21
C TYR A 106 7.21 -2.90 18.57
N GLY A 107 6.45 -3.47 17.66
CA GLY A 107 5.76 -4.75 17.85
C GLY A 107 4.41 -4.70 18.58
N GLN A 108 3.93 -3.51 18.96
CA GLN A 108 2.56 -3.33 19.45
C GLN A 108 1.66 -2.83 18.33
N TYR A 109 0.78 -3.67 17.84
CA TYR A 109 -0.26 -3.29 16.90
C TYR A 109 -1.53 -2.90 17.64
N PRO A 110 -2.36 -1.99 17.11
CA PRO A 110 -3.69 -1.76 17.66
C PRO A 110 -4.45 -3.08 17.62
N LYS A 111 -4.82 -3.57 18.81
CA LYS A 111 -5.40 -4.92 18.95
C LYS A 111 -6.88 -4.97 18.61
N GLU A 112 -7.58 -3.85 18.72
CA GLU A 112 -9.02 -3.78 18.52
C GLU A 112 -9.44 -2.39 18.04
N VAL A 113 -10.38 -2.38 17.12
CA VAL A 113 -11.08 -1.20 16.65
C VAL A 113 -12.55 -1.38 17.00
N ASP A 114 -13.12 -0.46 17.78
CA ASP A 114 -14.47 -0.61 18.28
C ASP A 114 -15.55 -0.43 17.21
N SER A 115 -15.29 0.45 16.24
CA SER A 115 -16.19 0.73 15.13
C SER A 115 -15.40 1.29 13.96
N ILE A 116 -15.90 1.08 12.75
CA ILE A 116 -15.32 1.60 11.52
C ILE A 116 -16.26 2.64 10.94
N ASP A 117 -15.76 3.81 10.55
CA ASP A 117 -16.50 4.78 9.75
C ASP A 117 -16.66 4.25 8.31
N GLU A 118 -17.68 3.40 8.14
CA GLU A 118 -17.98 2.78 6.85
C GLU A 118 -18.31 3.82 5.76
N ALA A 119 -18.91 4.95 6.14
CA ALA A 119 -19.27 5.99 5.19
C ALA A 119 -18.02 6.64 4.59
N ARG A 120 -17.04 6.94 5.43
CA ARG A 120 -15.75 7.48 5.00
C ARG A 120 -14.95 6.44 4.21
N LEU A 121 -14.85 5.22 4.70
CA LEU A 121 -14.19 4.11 4.01
C LEU A 121 -14.75 3.95 2.60
N ARG A 122 -16.08 3.88 2.46
CA ARG A 122 -16.75 3.80 1.16
C ARG A 122 -16.42 4.98 0.25
N LYS A 123 -16.43 6.20 0.78
CA LYS A 123 -16.09 7.41 0.03
C LYS A 123 -14.67 7.32 -0.54
N ASP A 124 -13.71 6.87 0.26
CA ASP A 124 -12.31 6.78 -0.15
C ASP A 124 -12.07 5.64 -1.15
N LEU A 125 -12.75 4.50 -1.01
CA LEU A 125 -12.74 3.46 -2.03
C LEU A 125 -13.28 3.95 -3.39
N LEU A 126 -14.34 4.77 -3.37
CA LEU A 126 -14.87 5.40 -4.58
C LEU A 126 -13.88 6.41 -5.16
N ARG A 127 -13.21 7.21 -4.32
CA ARG A 127 -12.18 8.16 -4.74
C ARG A 127 -11.01 7.46 -5.44
N ILE A 128 -10.53 6.33 -4.90
CA ILE A 128 -9.50 5.49 -5.56
C ILE A 128 -9.97 5.08 -6.96
N ARG A 129 -11.22 4.62 -7.09
CA ARG A 129 -11.80 4.22 -8.38
C ARG A 129 -11.97 5.39 -9.36
N GLN A 130 -12.27 6.59 -8.87
CA GLN A 130 -12.35 7.81 -9.69
C GLN A 130 -11.01 8.17 -10.34
N HIS A 131 -9.88 7.81 -9.71
CA HIS A 131 -8.54 7.89 -10.31
C HIS A 131 -8.27 6.77 -11.33
N GLY A 132 -9.24 5.91 -11.65
CA GLY A 132 -9.03 4.75 -12.53
C GLY A 132 -8.22 3.62 -11.91
N LYS A 133 -8.07 3.60 -10.58
CA LYS A 133 -7.27 2.62 -9.85
C LYS A 133 -8.14 1.52 -9.24
N LYS A 134 -7.53 0.35 -8.99
CA LYS A 134 -8.21 -0.70 -8.22
C LYS A 134 -8.16 -0.34 -6.73
N ALA A 135 -9.30 -0.50 -6.06
CA ALA A 135 -9.44 -0.24 -4.63
C ALA A 135 -9.59 -1.56 -3.88
N ASN A 136 -8.73 -1.80 -2.90
CA ASN A 136 -8.78 -2.96 -2.02
C ASN A 136 -8.90 -2.52 -0.55
N VAL A 137 -9.50 -3.37 0.28
CA VAL A 137 -9.52 -3.26 1.74
C VAL A 137 -8.81 -4.46 2.31
N VAL A 138 -8.02 -4.23 3.35
CA VAL A 138 -7.28 -5.24 4.10
C VAL A 138 -7.70 -5.18 5.56
#